data_bac7bd35d198c68a72daa90a5f6d7814
#
_entry.id   bac7bd35d198c68a72daa90a5f6d7814
#
_cell.length_a   1.000
_cell.length_b   1.000
_cell.length_c   1.000
_cell.angle_alpha   90.00
_cell.angle_beta   90.00
_cell.angle_gamma   90.00
#
_symmetry.space_group_name_H-M   'P 1'
#
loop_
_entity.id
_entity.type
_entity.pdbx_description
1 polymer ?
#
loop_
_entity_poly.entity_id
_entity_poly.type
_entity_poly.pdbx_seq_one_letter_code
_entity_poly.pdbx_strand_id
1 'polypeptide(L)'
;ISECLVCSEMCIRDSCRINNSIAAVAGGSGSYTYSFVGESYNLSIDSKGKITGKLEEEGTYNLKVKITDANNEKISTIVGCVIKTILGSTLMGYVRDKNGNILDGASVIIINKDNSVQYELNSEFATVDCNGQYYMSIIPGTYDVKIKIGDDVTYIGNRTFGVGENKVDLAADVTKIAVKSNNEKCTVDDLGRWTDEYGRICGWNGYVYLVPGTYELTAEGSGKRGVISAKVTSKTTTLTADVNEFAIDFGNFNDVYAEVGMYYRYVPKKTGTYYFYSVSYGDPKGYLYDENKNLLMEVDDAEHSKTTNKKDFYMSYNCEAGKSYYIKVSGSSVDVYVRDCDPNAED
;
A
#
# COMPACT_ATOMS: atom_id res chain seq x y z
N ILE A 1 -18.22 44.35 17.96
CA ILE A 1 -18.05 43.03 17.31
C ILE A 1 -16.60 42.95 16.81
N SER A 2 -15.88 41.96 17.24
CA SER A 2 -14.56 41.68 16.70
C SER A 2 -14.53 40.29 16.12
N GLU A 3 -13.84 40.12 15.01
CA GLU A 3 -13.75 38.85 14.30
C GLU A 3 -12.37 38.61 13.71
N CYS A 4 -12.11 37.34 13.40
CA CYS A 4 -11.01 36.95 12.55
C CYS A 4 -11.58 36.02 11.45
N LEU A 5 -11.51 36.46 10.21
CA LEU A 5 -11.92 35.65 9.07
C LEU A 5 -10.69 35.38 8.18
N VAL A 6 -10.25 34.13 8.13
CA VAL A 6 -9.27 33.67 7.15
C VAL A 6 -9.95 32.61 6.28
N CYS A 7 -10.37 33.04 5.09
CA CYS A 7 -10.87 32.12 4.09
C CYS A 7 -9.86 32.10 2.93
N SER A 8 -9.08 31.06 2.81
CA SER A 8 -8.41 30.73 1.57
C SER A 8 -8.76 29.30 1.22
N GLU A 9 -9.47 29.11 0.12
CA GLU A 9 -9.76 27.77 -0.42
C GLU A 9 -9.09 27.63 -1.77
N MET A 10 -8.46 26.49 -1.96
CA MET A 10 -7.91 26.06 -3.23
C MET A 10 -8.74 24.86 -3.71
N CYS A 11 -9.46 25.01 -4.78
CA CYS A 11 -10.26 23.96 -5.38
C CYS A 11 -9.59 23.45 -6.65
N ILE A 12 -9.38 22.14 -6.71
CA ILE A 12 -8.78 21.44 -7.85
C ILE A 12 -9.89 20.64 -8.55
N ARG A 13 -10.80 21.33 -9.24
CA ARG A 13 -11.88 20.70 -10.05
C ARG A 13 -12.42 21.71 -11.05
N ASP A 14 -13.19 21.22 -12.01
CA ASP A 14 -13.97 22.00 -12.99
C ASP A 14 -14.98 23.00 -12.37
N SER A 15 -15.18 22.93 -11.05
CA SER A 15 -15.93 23.92 -10.28
C SER A 15 -15.60 23.84 -8.78
N CYS A 16 -15.50 24.98 -8.12
CA CYS A 16 -15.27 25.07 -6.69
C CYS A 16 -16.58 25.13 -5.92
N ARG A 17 -16.87 24.13 -5.10
CA ARG A 17 -17.97 24.18 -4.13
C ARG A 17 -17.47 24.79 -2.83
N ILE A 18 -18.04 25.95 -2.49
CA ILE A 18 -17.75 26.65 -1.24
C ILE A 18 -18.64 26.10 -0.13
N ASN A 19 -18.04 25.80 1.02
CA ASN A 19 -18.71 25.30 2.21
C ASN A 19 -17.98 25.78 3.46
N ASN A 20 -17.88 27.09 3.62
CA ASN A 20 -17.13 27.75 4.68
C ASN A 20 -18.03 28.46 5.68
N SER A 21 -17.56 28.66 6.89
CA SER A 21 -18.27 29.41 7.91
C SER A 21 -17.43 30.60 8.37
N ILE A 22 -18.10 31.71 8.68
CA ILE A 22 -17.48 32.80 9.38
C ILE A 22 -17.00 32.29 10.73
N ALA A 23 -15.72 32.49 11.03
CA ALA A 23 -15.13 32.12 12.31
C ALA A 23 -15.80 32.90 13.46
N ALA A 24 -15.35 32.71 14.67
CA ALA A 24 -16.01 33.23 15.87
C ALA A 24 -16.38 34.74 15.78
N VAL A 25 -17.63 35.04 16.00
CA VAL A 25 -18.15 36.40 16.18
C VAL A 25 -18.31 36.66 17.66
N ALA A 26 -17.80 37.78 18.17
CA ALA A 26 -17.88 38.13 19.59
C ALA A 26 -18.42 39.55 19.79
N GLY A 27 -19.16 39.77 20.89
CA GLY A 27 -19.76 41.04 21.28
C GLY A 27 -21.25 41.14 20.93
N GLY A 28 -21.92 42.18 21.37
CA GLY A 28 -23.35 42.32 21.21
C GLY A 28 -24.18 41.36 22.03
N SER A 29 -25.36 40.99 21.55
CA SER A 29 -26.30 40.07 22.21
C SER A 29 -25.93 38.58 22.10
N GLY A 30 -24.94 38.25 21.29
CA GLY A 30 -24.57 36.87 21.01
C GLY A 30 -25.43 36.18 19.94
N SER A 31 -26.41 36.89 19.38
CA SER A 31 -27.24 36.42 18.26
C SER A 31 -27.04 37.35 17.07
N TYR A 32 -26.79 36.78 15.89
CA TYR A 32 -26.41 37.58 14.72
C TYR A 32 -27.18 37.19 13.47
N THR A 33 -27.32 38.16 12.56
CA THR A 33 -27.74 37.95 11.18
C THR A 33 -26.61 38.29 10.23
N TYR A 34 -26.58 37.60 9.08
CA TYR A 34 -25.50 37.70 8.10
C TYR A 34 -26.07 38.04 6.73
N SER A 35 -25.41 38.94 6.02
CA SER A 35 -25.79 39.29 4.66
C SER A 35 -24.57 39.72 3.84
N PHE A 36 -24.55 39.45 2.54
CA PHE A 36 -23.52 39.98 1.67
C PHE A 36 -23.71 41.49 1.45
N VAL A 37 -22.60 42.19 1.30
CA VAL A 37 -22.54 43.58 0.92
C VAL A 37 -21.83 43.68 -0.44
N GLY A 38 -22.56 44.05 -1.46
CA GLY A 38 -22.09 44.06 -2.83
C GLY A 38 -22.29 42.70 -3.52
N GLU A 39 -21.30 42.30 -4.30
CA GLU A 39 -21.36 41.09 -5.11
C GLU A 39 -21.23 39.83 -4.27
N SER A 40 -22.15 38.88 -4.46
CA SER A 40 -22.15 37.57 -3.77
C SER A 40 -21.59 36.44 -4.63
N TYR A 41 -21.37 36.67 -5.93
CA TYR A 41 -20.87 35.69 -6.90
C TYR A 41 -21.70 34.38 -6.92
N ASN A 42 -23.03 34.51 -6.79
CA ASN A 42 -23.98 33.40 -6.67
C ASN A 42 -23.79 32.49 -5.43
N LEU A 43 -23.03 32.96 -4.43
CA LEU A 43 -22.94 32.31 -3.15
C LEU A 43 -24.08 32.73 -2.22
N SER A 44 -24.43 31.84 -1.30
CA SER A 44 -25.46 32.07 -0.28
C SER A 44 -24.79 32.05 1.11
N ILE A 45 -25.41 32.81 2.04
CA ILE A 45 -25.00 32.78 3.45
C ILE A 45 -26.23 32.48 4.31
N ASP A 46 -26.10 31.57 5.25
CA ASP A 46 -27.18 31.17 6.15
C ASP A 46 -27.21 31.98 7.47
N SER A 47 -28.19 31.73 8.31
CA SER A 47 -28.37 32.38 9.62
C SER A 47 -27.28 32.03 10.64
N LYS A 48 -26.40 31.07 10.33
CA LYS A 48 -25.24 30.69 11.15
C LYS A 48 -23.93 31.25 10.59
N GLY A 49 -23.99 32.08 9.53
CA GLY A 49 -22.80 32.62 8.87
C GLY A 49 -22.09 31.63 7.97
N LYS A 50 -22.73 30.53 7.59
CA LYS A 50 -22.18 29.53 6.67
C LYS A 50 -22.38 29.98 5.24
N ILE A 51 -21.28 30.14 4.49
CA ILE A 51 -21.25 30.50 3.07
C ILE A 51 -21.23 29.21 2.25
N THR A 52 -22.15 29.08 1.31
CA THR A 52 -22.29 27.95 0.42
C THR A 52 -22.57 28.37 -1.01
N GLY A 53 -22.18 27.55 -1.98
CA GLY A 53 -22.44 27.79 -3.39
C GLY A 53 -21.36 27.18 -4.27
N LYS A 54 -21.29 27.64 -5.53
CA LYS A 54 -20.38 27.14 -6.56
C LYS A 54 -19.78 28.34 -7.30
N LEU A 55 -18.44 28.32 -7.41
CA LEU A 55 -17.69 29.25 -8.26
C LEU A 55 -17.21 28.47 -9.49
N GLU A 56 -17.49 28.98 -10.68
CA GLU A 56 -17.27 28.25 -11.95
C GLU A 56 -16.03 28.77 -12.71
N GLU A 57 -15.48 29.91 -12.29
CA GLU A 57 -14.35 30.53 -12.95
C GLU A 57 -13.14 30.59 -12.02
N GLU A 58 -11.95 30.57 -12.60
CA GLU A 58 -10.71 30.85 -11.89
C GLU A 58 -10.64 32.33 -11.53
N GLY A 59 -10.25 32.62 -10.30
CA GLY A 59 -10.14 34.01 -9.90
C GLY A 59 -9.96 34.25 -8.40
N THR A 60 -9.94 35.52 -8.08
CA THR A 60 -9.94 36.01 -6.69
C THR A 60 -11.26 36.73 -6.43
N TYR A 61 -12.06 36.16 -5.55
CA TYR A 61 -13.39 36.65 -5.19
C TYR A 61 -13.29 37.34 -3.83
N ASN A 62 -13.56 38.65 -3.83
CA ASN A 62 -13.53 39.47 -2.63
C ASN A 62 -14.95 39.66 -2.10
N LEU A 63 -15.34 38.87 -1.13
CA LEU A 63 -16.63 38.95 -0.46
C LEU A 63 -16.59 39.95 0.69
N LYS A 64 -17.69 40.65 0.91
CA LYS A 64 -17.94 41.44 2.10
C LYS A 64 -19.21 40.94 2.78
N VAL A 65 -19.12 40.60 4.04
CA VAL A 65 -20.27 40.15 4.83
C VAL A 65 -20.56 41.15 5.93
N LYS A 66 -21.78 41.63 5.98
CA LYS A 66 -22.29 42.43 7.09
C LYS A 66 -22.82 41.47 8.15
N ILE A 67 -22.33 41.62 9.36
CA ILE A 67 -22.78 40.92 10.56
C ILE A 67 -23.54 41.93 11.40
N THR A 68 -24.77 41.63 11.74
CA THR A 68 -25.65 42.56 12.49
C THR A 68 -26.16 41.84 13.73
N ASP A 69 -26.14 42.50 14.87
CA ASP A 69 -26.75 42.01 16.11
C ASP A 69 -28.25 41.81 15.92
N ALA A 70 -28.76 40.62 16.15
CA ALA A 70 -30.16 40.29 15.89
C ALA A 70 -31.14 41.06 16.82
N ASN A 71 -30.67 41.52 17.99
CA ASN A 71 -31.49 42.26 18.97
C ASN A 71 -31.28 43.78 18.85
N ASN A 72 -30.28 44.24 18.11
CA ASN A 72 -30.01 45.66 17.89
C ASN A 72 -29.36 45.93 16.53
N GLU A 73 -30.16 46.21 15.54
CA GLU A 73 -29.73 46.45 14.14
C GLU A 73 -28.74 47.61 13.97
N LYS A 74 -28.63 48.51 14.95
CA LYS A 74 -27.63 49.58 14.96
C LYS A 74 -26.19 49.08 15.23
N ILE A 75 -26.06 47.89 15.81
CA ILE A 75 -24.80 47.26 16.07
C ILE A 75 -24.48 46.32 14.89
N SER A 76 -23.55 46.71 14.02
CA SER A 76 -23.13 45.89 12.90
C SER A 76 -21.67 46.12 12.55
N THR A 77 -21.06 45.16 11.90
CA THR A 77 -19.70 45.27 11.31
C THR A 77 -19.69 44.67 9.91
N ILE A 78 -18.68 45.00 9.11
CA ILE A 78 -18.47 44.43 7.78
C ILE A 78 -17.10 43.75 7.79
N VAL A 79 -17.09 42.46 7.43
CA VAL A 79 -15.88 41.66 7.32
C VAL A 79 -15.58 41.31 5.85
N GLY A 80 -14.29 41.28 5.50
CA GLY A 80 -13.84 40.85 4.18
C GLY A 80 -13.48 39.35 4.19
N CYS A 81 -13.87 38.63 3.15
CA CYS A 81 -13.45 37.27 2.89
C CYS A 81 -12.89 37.18 1.47
N VAL A 82 -11.71 36.61 1.32
CA VAL A 82 -11.09 36.43 0.01
C VAL A 82 -11.06 34.94 -0.31
N ILE A 83 -11.72 34.56 -1.41
CA ILE A 83 -11.68 33.19 -1.93
C ILE A 83 -10.87 33.21 -3.21
N LYS A 84 -9.85 32.34 -3.28
CA LYS A 84 -9.10 32.11 -4.51
C LYS A 84 -9.49 30.75 -5.08
N THR A 85 -9.91 30.74 -6.33
CA THR A 85 -10.18 29.51 -7.06
C THR A 85 -9.12 29.27 -8.11
N ILE A 86 -8.65 28.06 -8.19
CA ILE A 86 -7.79 27.58 -9.25
C ILE A 86 -8.52 26.40 -9.89
N LEU A 87 -8.82 26.52 -11.18
CA LEU A 87 -9.43 25.40 -11.91
C LEU A 87 -8.44 24.26 -11.96
N GLY A 88 -8.91 23.07 -11.64
CA GLY A 88 -8.11 21.88 -11.57
C GLY A 88 -7.83 21.24 -12.92
N SER A 89 -6.86 20.34 -12.92
CA SER A 89 -6.53 19.44 -14.01
C SER A 89 -6.81 18.02 -13.55
N THR A 90 -7.50 17.25 -14.34
CA THR A 90 -7.63 15.80 -14.14
C THR A 90 -6.68 15.10 -15.09
N LEU A 91 -5.75 14.34 -14.56
CA LEU A 91 -4.83 13.53 -15.33
C LEU A 91 -5.25 12.07 -15.24
N MET A 92 -5.43 11.41 -16.38
CA MET A 92 -5.79 9.99 -16.46
C MET A 92 -5.16 9.32 -17.68
N GLY A 93 -4.99 8.01 -17.60
CA GLY A 93 -4.47 7.20 -18.69
C GLY A 93 -3.99 5.84 -18.21
N TYR A 94 -3.24 5.15 -19.04
CA TYR A 94 -2.65 3.87 -18.73
C TYR A 94 -1.13 3.97 -18.68
N VAL A 95 -0.53 3.19 -17.78
CA VAL A 95 0.91 2.93 -17.85
C VAL A 95 1.11 1.67 -18.70
N ARG A 96 1.98 1.77 -19.70
CA ARG A 96 2.26 0.69 -20.64
C ARG A 96 3.75 0.38 -20.73
N ASP A 97 4.07 -0.86 -21.08
CA ASP A 97 5.42 -1.23 -21.50
C ASP A 97 5.71 -0.71 -22.93
N LYS A 98 6.92 -0.85 -23.39
CA LYS A 98 7.32 -0.47 -24.76
C LYS A 98 6.62 -1.25 -25.88
N ASN A 99 5.97 -2.36 -25.56
CA ASN A 99 5.19 -3.17 -26.50
C ASN A 99 3.69 -2.81 -26.45
N GLY A 100 3.30 -1.86 -25.60
CA GLY A 100 1.91 -1.43 -25.41
C GLY A 100 1.11 -2.26 -24.42
N ASN A 101 1.72 -3.24 -23.74
CA ASN A 101 1.05 -3.99 -22.67
C ASN A 101 0.84 -3.12 -21.44
N ILE A 102 -0.27 -3.30 -20.76
CA ILE A 102 -0.58 -2.59 -19.53
C ILE A 102 0.37 -3.05 -18.41
N LEU A 103 0.92 -2.09 -17.66
CA LEU A 103 1.76 -2.30 -16.51
C LEU A 103 0.95 -2.06 -15.22
N ASP A 104 0.30 -3.11 -14.74
CA ASP A 104 -0.29 -3.15 -13.41
C ASP A 104 0.82 -3.09 -12.34
N GLY A 105 0.58 -2.38 -11.25
CA GLY A 105 1.55 -2.19 -10.16
C GLY A 105 2.65 -1.16 -10.43
N ALA A 106 2.60 -0.42 -11.53
CA ALA A 106 3.45 0.73 -11.73
C ALA A 106 2.95 1.94 -10.94
N SER A 107 3.86 2.79 -10.44
CA SER A 107 3.52 4.09 -9.86
C SER A 107 3.83 5.20 -10.86
N VAL A 108 2.96 6.19 -10.95
CA VAL A 108 3.20 7.44 -11.67
C VAL A 108 3.61 8.51 -10.69
N ILE A 109 4.81 9.05 -10.85
CA ILE A 109 5.36 10.12 -10.03
C ILE A 109 5.42 11.37 -10.90
N ILE A 110 4.78 12.45 -10.45
CA ILE A 110 4.90 13.76 -11.10
C ILE A 110 5.39 14.79 -10.09
N ILE A 111 6.31 15.63 -10.52
CA ILE A 111 6.91 16.70 -9.71
C ILE A 111 6.65 18.02 -10.41
N ASN A 112 5.92 18.91 -9.74
CA ASN A 112 5.66 20.25 -10.26
C ASN A 112 6.97 21.04 -10.33
N LYS A 113 7.26 21.63 -11.49
CA LYS A 113 8.51 22.36 -11.71
C LYS A 113 8.55 23.73 -11.03
N ASP A 114 7.40 24.32 -10.76
CA ASP A 114 7.33 25.67 -10.19
C ASP A 114 7.49 25.66 -8.66
N ASN A 115 7.02 24.61 -7.99
CA ASN A 115 7.02 24.52 -6.52
C ASN A 115 7.64 23.25 -5.96
N SER A 116 8.13 22.35 -6.80
CA SER A 116 8.74 21.04 -6.44
C SER A 116 7.81 20.11 -5.64
N VAL A 117 6.50 20.37 -5.65
CA VAL A 117 5.53 19.46 -5.03
C VAL A 117 5.48 18.16 -5.82
N GLN A 118 5.69 17.06 -5.12
CA GLN A 118 5.65 15.72 -5.69
C GLN A 118 4.30 15.07 -5.41
N TYR A 119 3.75 14.45 -6.45
CA TYR A 119 2.58 13.58 -6.35
C TYR A 119 2.98 12.19 -6.83
N GLU A 120 2.66 11.16 -6.07
CA GLU A 120 2.89 9.77 -6.44
C GLU A 120 1.56 9.02 -6.47
N LEU A 121 1.30 8.35 -7.58
CA LEU A 121 0.15 7.48 -7.76
C LEU A 121 0.58 6.07 -8.08
N ASN A 122 0.05 5.17 -7.33
CA ASN A 122 0.18 3.76 -7.57
C ASN A 122 -0.93 3.28 -8.52
N SER A 123 -0.57 2.69 -9.64
CA SER A 123 -1.54 2.17 -10.62
C SER A 123 -2.38 1.00 -10.07
N GLU A 124 -1.93 0.33 -8.99
CA GLU A 124 -2.72 -0.67 -8.27
C GLU A 124 -3.92 -0.06 -7.52
N PHE A 125 -3.83 1.21 -7.13
CA PHE A 125 -4.86 1.91 -6.36
C PHE A 125 -5.64 2.95 -7.16
N ALA A 126 -5.40 3.07 -8.46
CA ALA A 126 -6.23 3.89 -9.33
C ALA A 126 -7.62 3.25 -9.39
N THR A 127 -8.44 3.70 -8.49
CA THR A 127 -9.82 3.28 -8.26
C THR A 127 -10.56 2.91 -9.53
N VAL A 128 -11.08 1.74 -9.54
CA VAL A 128 -12.23 1.18 -10.27
C VAL A 128 -11.89 0.00 -11.18
N ASP A 129 -10.78 -0.06 -11.89
CA ASP A 129 -10.38 -1.27 -12.59
C ASP A 129 -8.89 -1.54 -12.41
N CYS A 130 -8.53 -2.72 -11.90
CA CYS A 130 -7.17 -3.21 -11.68
C CYS A 130 -6.34 -3.38 -12.97
N ASN A 131 -6.50 -2.50 -13.96
CA ASN A 131 -5.98 -2.64 -15.31
C ASN A 131 -4.87 -1.65 -15.67
N GLY A 132 -4.09 -1.17 -14.67
CA GLY A 132 -2.99 -0.24 -14.92
C GLY A 132 -3.42 1.18 -15.31
N GLN A 133 -4.67 1.53 -15.10
CA GLN A 133 -5.17 2.89 -15.27
C GLN A 133 -4.79 3.75 -14.08
N TYR A 134 -4.29 4.94 -14.34
CA TYR A 134 -4.04 5.95 -13.32
C TYR A 134 -4.99 7.14 -13.46
N TYR A 135 -5.34 7.74 -12.32
CA TYR A 135 -6.23 8.90 -12.23
C TYR A 135 -5.79 9.80 -11.09
N MET A 136 -5.63 11.11 -11.35
CA MET A 136 -5.31 12.10 -10.31
C MET A 136 -5.85 13.48 -10.64
N SER A 137 -6.11 14.26 -9.58
CA SER A 137 -6.40 15.68 -9.70
C SER A 137 -5.14 16.47 -9.32
N ILE A 138 -4.72 17.36 -10.19
CA ILE A 138 -3.51 18.19 -10.03
C ILE A 138 -3.82 19.65 -10.35
N ILE A 139 -2.92 20.54 -9.98
CA ILE A 139 -2.95 21.94 -10.44
C ILE A 139 -2.44 21.96 -11.89
N PRO A 140 -3.03 22.74 -12.81
CA PRO A 140 -2.46 22.95 -14.13
C PRO A 140 -1.02 23.45 -14.04
N GLY A 141 -0.13 22.95 -14.88
CA GLY A 141 1.27 23.31 -14.83
C GLY A 141 2.17 22.36 -15.60
N THR A 142 3.48 22.59 -15.48
CA THR A 142 4.50 21.73 -16.08
C THR A 142 5.12 20.83 -15.02
N TYR A 143 5.21 19.56 -15.33
CA TYR A 143 5.64 18.51 -14.43
C TYR A 143 6.75 17.67 -15.04
N ASP A 144 7.70 17.27 -14.21
CA ASP A 144 8.56 16.14 -14.49
C ASP A 144 7.79 14.87 -14.21
N VAL A 145 7.68 13.99 -15.23
CA VAL A 145 6.92 12.73 -15.15
C VAL A 145 7.87 11.55 -15.09
N LYS A 146 7.68 10.68 -14.11
CA LYS A 146 8.43 9.44 -13.92
C LYS A 146 7.48 8.27 -13.75
N ILE A 147 7.92 7.08 -14.14
CA ILE A 147 7.25 5.82 -13.86
C ILE A 147 8.17 5.01 -12.95
N LYS A 148 7.64 4.52 -11.85
CA LYS A 148 8.32 3.59 -10.94
C LYS A 148 7.70 2.22 -11.07
N ILE A 149 8.52 1.18 -11.23
CA ILE A 149 8.11 -0.23 -11.27
C ILE A 149 9.07 -0.99 -10.37
N GLY A 150 8.56 -1.56 -9.28
CA GLY A 150 9.43 -2.07 -8.24
C GLY A 150 10.33 -0.94 -7.70
N ASP A 151 11.64 -1.15 -7.76
CA ASP A 151 12.63 -0.15 -7.34
C ASP A 151 13.21 0.66 -8.51
N ASP A 152 12.86 0.31 -9.75
CA ASP A 152 13.33 1.03 -10.93
C ASP A 152 12.45 2.24 -11.25
N VAL A 153 13.09 3.40 -11.48
CA VAL A 153 12.43 4.65 -11.83
C VAL A 153 12.88 5.12 -13.21
N THR A 154 11.93 5.19 -14.13
CA THR A 154 12.15 5.69 -15.48
C THR A 154 11.65 7.12 -15.62
N TYR A 155 12.51 8.04 -16.06
CA TYR A 155 12.12 9.41 -16.41
C TYR A 155 11.50 9.46 -17.80
N ILE A 156 10.26 9.99 -17.88
CA ILE A 156 9.48 10.06 -19.12
C ILE A 156 9.64 11.42 -19.82
N GLY A 157 10.05 12.44 -19.07
CA GLY A 157 10.23 13.80 -19.55
C GLY A 157 9.23 14.78 -18.96
N ASN A 158 9.33 16.03 -19.43
CA ASN A 158 8.42 17.08 -19.01
C ASN A 158 7.10 16.97 -19.75
N ARG A 159 6.00 17.22 -19.03
CA ARG A 159 4.64 17.31 -19.58
C ARG A 159 3.94 18.52 -18.99
N THR A 160 3.22 19.25 -19.84
CA THR A 160 2.35 20.35 -19.40
C THR A 160 0.91 19.86 -19.43
N PHE A 161 0.21 20.01 -18.31
CA PHE A 161 -1.20 19.67 -18.16
C PHE A 161 -2.00 20.95 -18.01
N GLY A 162 -2.98 21.12 -18.88
CA GLY A 162 -3.91 22.26 -18.87
C GLY A 162 -5.07 22.04 -17.94
N VAL A 163 -5.93 23.04 -17.83
CA VAL A 163 -7.21 22.95 -17.11
C VAL A 163 -8.10 21.88 -17.74
N GLY A 164 -8.84 21.14 -16.91
CA GLY A 164 -9.77 20.10 -17.34
C GLY A 164 -9.17 18.72 -17.48
N GLU A 165 -9.75 17.89 -18.35
CA GLU A 165 -9.38 16.49 -18.50
C GLU A 165 -8.17 16.32 -19.42
N ASN A 166 -7.11 15.70 -18.93
CA ASN A 166 -5.89 15.35 -19.66
C ASN A 166 -5.76 13.83 -19.74
N LYS A 167 -6.01 13.28 -20.94
CA LYS A 167 -5.88 11.83 -21.21
C LYS A 167 -4.51 11.56 -21.79
N VAL A 168 -3.64 10.89 -21.06
CA VAL A 168 -2.26 10.64 -21.43
C VAL A 168 -1.84 9.22 -21.07
N ASP A 169 -1.57 8.38 -22.05
CA ASP A 169 -0.89 7.10 -21.81
C ASP A 169 0.62 7.33 -21.63
N LEU A 170 1.20 6.70 -20.62
CA LEU A 170 2.62 6.77 -20.31
C LEU A 170 3.30 5.44 -20.66
N ALA A 171 4.41 5.48 -21.37
CA ALA A 171 5.17 4.28 -21.73
C ALA A 171 6.49 4.22 -20.95
N ALA A 172 6.70 3.12 -20.23
CA ALA A 172 7.97 2.81 -19.59
C ALA A 172 8.89 2.04 -20.55
N ASP A 173 10.21 2.23 -20.42
CA ASP A 173 11.22 1.51 -21.20
C ASP A 173 11.53 0.14 -20.58
N VAL A 174 10.50 -0.63 -20.32
CA VAL A 174 10.60 -2.01 -19.83
C VAL A 174 9.73 -2.93 -20.66
N THR A 175 9.91 -4.24 -20.49
CA THR A 175 9.02 -5.27 -21.03
C THR A 175 8.40 -6.03 -19.87
N LYS A 176 7.09 -6.18 -19.86
CA LYS A 176 6.37 -7.11 -18.99
C LYS A 176 6.58 -8.52 -19.50
N ILE A 177 7.15 -9.38 -18.67
CA ILE A 177 7.54 -10.75 -19.02
C ILE A 177 6.83 -11.70 -18.06
N ALA A 178 6.08 -12.65 -18.60
CA ALA A 178 5.42 -13.67 -17.81
C ALA A 178 6.45 -14.64 -17.20
N VAL A 179 6.27 -15.03 -15.96
CA VAL A 179 7.07 -16.06 -15.29
C VAL A 179 6.24 -17.32 -15.15
N LYS A 180 6.84 -18.46 -15.47
CA LYS A 180 6.25 -19.80 -15.29
C LYS A 180 7.14 -20.65 -14.40
N SER A 181 6.56 -21.55 -13.64
CA SER A 181 7.29 -22.56 -12.89
C SER A 181 7.70 -23.71 -13.81
N ASN A 182 8.90 -24.28 -13.58
CA ASN A 182 9.29 -25.57 -14.15
C ASN A 182 8.70 -26.76 -13.37
N ASN A 183 8.03 -26.50 -12.26
CA ASN A 183 7.49 -27.50 -11.34
C ASN A 183 5.94 -27.41 -11.33
N GLU A 184 5.27 -28.44 -11.81
CA GLU A 184 3.80 -28.49 -11.87
C GLU A 184 3.12 -28.43 -10.49
N LYS A 185 3.85 -28.81 -9.42
CA LYS A 185 3.33 -28.79 -8.05
C LYS A 185 3.51 -27.44 -7.33
N CYS A 186 4.28 -26.54 -7.92
CA CYS A 186 4.60 -25.23 -7.34
C CYS A 186 4.25 -24.13 -8.33
N THR A 187 3.30 -23.29 -8.01
CA THR A 187 2.97 -22.13 -8.85
C THR A 187 3.88 -20.95 -8.51
N VAL A 188 4.06 -20.04 -9.46
CA VAL A 188 4.78 -18.77 -9.24
C VAL A 188 3.92 -17.75 -8.49
N ASP A 189 2.59 -17.95 -8.45
CA ASP A 189 1.66 -17.06 -7.76
C ASP A 189 1.81 -17.14 -6.22
N ASP A 190 2.37 -18.23 -5.72
CA ASP A 190 2.69 -18.41 -4.30
C ASP A 190 4.01 -17.72 -3.90
N LEU A 191 4.80 -17.26 -4.86
CA LEU A 191 6.03 -16.52 -4.61
C LEU A 191 5.71 -15.04 -4.39
N GLY A 192 6.53 -14.39 -3.57
CA GLY A 192 6.39 -12.97 -3.32
C GLY A 192 6.96 -12.10 -4.45
N ARG A 193 7.81 -11.18 -4.07
CA ARG A 193 8.47 -10.25 -5.00
C ARG A 193 9.69 -10.89 -5.61
N TRP A 194 9.87 -10.71 -6.92
CA TRP A 194 11.10 -11.05 -7.62
C TRP A 194 12.13 -9.96 -7.40
N THR A 195 13.32 -10.36 -6.94
CA THR A 195 14.45 -9.45 -6.72
C THR A 195 15.66 -9.90 -7.53
N ASP A 196 16.46 -8.93 -7.99
CA ASP A 196 17.75 -9.20 -8.62
C ASP A 196 18.86 -9.46 -7.59
N GLU A 197 20.09 -9.71 -8.07
CA GLU A 197 21.28 -9.96 -7.24
C GLU A 197 21.65 -8.80 -6.31
N TYR A 198 21.12 -7.60 -6.53
CA TYR A 198 21.30 -6.42 -5.69
C TYR A 198 20.14 -6.19 -4.72
N GLY A 199 19.14 -7.09 -4.70
CA GLY A 199 17.95 -6.98 -3.88
C GLY A 199 16.90 -5.99 -4.40
N ARG A 200 17.04 -5.47 -5.64
CA ARG A 200 16.05 -4.56 -6.24
C ARG A 200 14.84 -5.33 -6.71
N ILE A 201 13.66 -4.81 -6.43
CA ILE A 201 12.40 -5.43 -6.83
C ILE A 201 12.19 -5.25 -8.32
N CYS A 202 12.12 -6.36 -9.05
CA CYS A 202 11.93 -6.42 -10.51
C CYS A 202 10.52 -6.87 -10.92
N GLY A 203 9.70 -7.31 -9.98
CA GLY A 203 8.35 -7.79 -10.26
C GLY A 203 7.74 -8.55 -9.10
N TRP A 204 6.55 -9.10 -9.30
CA TRP A 204 5.81 -9.87 -8.30
C TRP A 204 4.86 -10.86 -8.95
N ASN A 205 4.50 -11.88 -8.19
CA ASN A 205 3.64 -12.96 -8.64
C ASN A 205 4.17 -13.59 -9.95
N GLY A 206 3.35 -13.69 -10.95
CA GLY A 206 3.67 -14.31 -12.24
C GLY A 206 4.33 -13.40 -13.28
N TYR A 207 4.84 -12.22 -12.91
CA TYR A 207 5.44 -11.28 -13.87
C TYR A 207 6.69 -10.60 -13.35
N VAL A 208 7.60 -10.28 -14.27
CA VAL A 208 8.74 -9.39 -14.06
C VAL A 208 8.80 -8.31 -15.13
N TYR A 209 9.37 -7.15 -14.80
CA TYR A 209 9.44 -5.96 -15.63
C TYR A 209 10.90 -5.61 -15.87
N LEU A 210 11.43 -5.95 -17.03
CA LEU A 210 12.86 -5.92 -17.30
C LEU A 210 13.19 -5.21 -18.62
N VAL A 211 14.35 -4.57 -18.66
CA VAL A 211 15.01 -4.14 -19.90
C VAL A 211 15.85 -5.31 -20.45
N PRO A 212 16.27 -5.28 -21.73
CA PRO A 212 17.23 -6.28 -22.23
C PRO A 212 18.52 -6.32 -21.40
N GLY A 213 18.90 -7.52 -20.94
CA GLY A 213 20.06 -7.72 -20.04
C GLY A 213 20.18 -9.17 -19.58
N THR A 214 21.14 -9.45 -18.71
CA THR A 214 21.29 -10.75 -18.04
C THR A 214 20.90 -10.58 -16.58
N TYR A 215 20.11 -11.50 -16.06
CA TYR A 215 19.51 -11.42 -14.73
C TYR A 215 19.63 -12.73 -13.97
N GLU A 216 19.92 -12.59 -12.69
CA GLU A 216 19.74 -13.60 -11.66
C GLU A 216 18.65 -13.10 -10.73
N LEU A 217 17.45 -13.69 -10.84
CA LEU A 217 16.29 -13.26 -10.06
C LEU A 217 15.91 -14.32 -9.05
N THR A 218 15.49 -13.89 -7.87
CA THR A 218 14.96 -14.76 -6.82
C THR A 218 13.64 -14.23 -6.29
N ALA A 219 12.74 -15.14 -5.91
CA ALA A 219 11.53 -14.83 -5.17
C ALA A 219 11.25 -15.92 -4.15
N GLU A 220 10.67 -15.56 -3.01
CA GLU A 220 10.33 -16.48 -1.94
C GLU A 220 8.91 -16.19 -1.43
N GLY A 221 8.18 -17.25 -1.09
CA GLY A 221 6.84 -17.15 -0.53
C GLY A 221 6.23 -18.53 -0.28
N SER A 222 5.39 -18.64 0.72
CA SER A 222 4.66 -19.87 1.06
C SER A 222 5.51 -21.14 1.15
N GLY A 223 6.76 -21.02 1.65
CA GLY A 223 7.70 -22.15 1.75
C GLY A 223 8.32 -22.59 0.43
N LYS A 224 8.26 -21.76 -0.60
CA LYS A 224 8.85 -21.99 -1.92
C LYS A 224 9.83 -20.89 -2.27
N ARG A 225 10.85 -21.26 -3.01
CA ARG A 225 11.84 -20.36 -3.59
C ARG A 225 11.92 -20.61 -5.08
N GLY A 226 11.82 -19.54 -5.85
CA GLY A 226 12.00 -19.54 -7.30
C GLY A 226 13.31 -18.83 -7.65
N VAL A 227 14.03 -19.37 -8.63
CA VAL A 227 15.26 -18.79 -9.19
C VAL A 227 15.12 -18.70 -10.70
N ILE A 228 15.53 -17.58 -11.28
CA ILE A 228 15.62 -17.38 -12.74
C ILE A 228 17.03 -16.91 -13.05
N SER A 229 17.74 -17.66 -13.93
CA SER A 229 18.99 -17.23 -14.57
C SER A 229 18.72 -17.09 -16.05
N ALA A 230 18.62 -15.87 -16.56
CA ALA A 230 18.21 -15.66 -17.93
C ALA A 230 18.83 -14.43 -18.60
N LYS A 231 19.02 -14.54 -19.93
CA LYS A 231 19.30 -13.41 -20.80
C LYS A 231 17.99 -12.92 -21.43
N VAL A 232 17.57 -11.73 -21.03
CA VAL A 232 16.38 -11.04 -21.54
C VAL A 232 16.73 -10.25 -22.80
N THR A 233 15.86 -10.32 -23.78
CA THR A 233 15.94 -9.54 -25.03
C THR A 233 14.61 -8.79 -25.23
N SER A 234 14.56 -7.87 -26.21
CA SER A 234 13.31 -7.19 -26.58
C SER A 234 12.19 -8.12 -27.09
N LYS A 235 12.51 -9.39 -27.36
CA LYS A 235 11.58 -10.42 -27.83
C LYS A 235 11.19 -11.43 -26.75
N THR A 236 11.75 -11.33 -25.56
CA THR A 236 11.46 -12.24 -24.44
C THR A 236 10.08 -11.94 -23.88
N THR A 237 9.18 -12.91 -23.93
CA THR A 237 7.80 -12.79 -23.44
C THR A 237 7.51 -13.70 -22.24
N THR A 238 8.36 -14.70 -22.01
CA THR A 238 8.21 -15.67 -20.91
C THR A 238 9.58 -16.06 -20.39
N LEU A 239 9.69 -16.19 -19.07
CA LEU A 239 10.80 -16.78 -18.36
C LEU A 239 10.32 -17.99 -17.58
N THR A 240 11.22 -18.97 -17.36
CA THR A 240 10.92 -20.15 -16.56
C THR A 240 11.74 -20.07 -15.27
N ALA A 241 11.05 -20.13 -14.14
CA ALA A 241 11.65 -20.19 -12.82
C ALA A 241 11.86 -21.65 -12.39
N ASP A 242 13.02 -21.94 -11.83
CA ASP A 242 13.24 -23.15 -11.06
C ASP A 242 12.64 -22.95 -9.66
N VAL A 243 11.46 -23.57 -9.41
CA VAL A 243 10.71 -23.38 -8.17
C VAL A 243 10.78 -24.62 -7.32
N ASN A 244 11.33 -24.47 -6.12
CA ASN A 244 11.53 -25.56 -5.17
C ASN A 244 11.01 -25.15 -3.79
N GLU A 245 10.56 -26.15 -3.01
CA GLU A 245 10.29 -25.95 -1.59
C GLU A 245 11.61 -25.78 -0.84
N PHE A 246 11.67 -24.83 0.09
CA PHE A 246 12.78 -24.63 0.98
C PHE A 246 12.31 -24.58 2.44
N ALA A 247 13.24 -24.65 3.36
CA ALA A 247 12.97 -24.55 4.79
C ALA A 247 13.93 -23.55 5.44
N ILE A 248 13.43 -22.82 6.42
CA ILE A 248 14.22 -21.93 7.27
C ILE A 248 14.74 -22.72 8.47
N ASP A 249 16.01 -22.60 8.80
CA ASP A 249 16.57 -23.25 9.99
C ASP A 249 16.09 -22.56 11.27
N PHE A 250 15.80 -23.34 12.30
CA PHE A 250 15.54 -22.80 13.64
C PHE A 250 16.76 -22.01 14.12
N GLY A 251 16.50 -20.90 14.80
CA GLY A 251 17.53 -20.07 15.41
C GLY A 251 18.29 -20.76 16.54
N ASN A 252 19.35 -20.11 17.03
CA ASN A 252 20.24 -20.63 18.07
C ASN A 252 19.55 -20.97 19.39
N PHE A 253 18.38 -20.38 19.67
CA PHE A 253 17.61 -20.63 20.89
C PHE A 253 16.51 -21.69 20.70
N ASN A 254 16.50 -22.38 19.56
CA ASN A 254 15.48 -23.36 19.19
C ASN A 254 14.06 -22.76 19.24
N ASP A 255 13.92 -21.53 18.78
CA ASP A 255 12.66 -20.83 18.56
C ASP A 255 12.66 -20.16 17.20
N VAL A 256 11.47 -19.89 16.68
CA VAL A 256 11.25 -19.21 15.41
C VAL A 256 9.85 -18.61 15.35
N TYR A 257 9.72 -17.42 14.79
CA TYR A 257 8.41 -16.94 14.35
C TYR A 257 8.03 -17.65 13.06
N ALA A 258 7.10 -18.60 13.19
CA ALA A 258 6.68 -19.43 12.07
C ALA A 258 5.53 -18.77 11.29
N GLU A 259 5.80 -18.44 10.03
CA GLU A 259 4.80 -17.94 9.08
C GLU A 259 3.99 -19.10 8.50
N VAL A 260 2.69 -18.84 8.27
CA VAL A 260 1.76 -19.83 7.72
C VAL A 260 2.29 -20.36 6.37
N GLY A 261 2.34 -21.68 6.25
CA GLY A 261 2.72 -22.36 5.01
C GLY A 261 4.21 -22.60 4.81
N MET A 262 5.09 -21.95 5.61
CA MET A 262 6.55 -22.14 5.56
C MET A 262 6.98 -23.41 6.28
N TYR A 263 8.06 -24.03 5.80
CA TYR A 263 8.75 -25.12 6.51
C TYR A 263 9.90 -24.59 7.33
N TYR A 264 9.99 -25.02 8.59
CA TYR A 264 11.09 -24.68 9.51
C TYR A 264 11.83 -25.95 9.87
N ARG A 265 13.13 -26.01 9.58
CA ARG A 265 13.98 -27.17 9.80
C ARG A 265 14.60 -27.15 11.18
N TYR A 266 14.41 -28.24 11.90
CA TYR A 266 15.08 -28.52 13.16
C TYR A 266 15.95 -29.77 13.05
N VAL A 267 17.18 -29.72 13.58
CA VAL A 267 18.10 -30.84 13.63
C VAL A 267 18.52 -31.09 15.07
N PRO A 268 18.02 -32.14 15.74
CA PRO A 268 18.35 -32.43 17.12
C PRO A 268 19.84 -32.84 17.26
N LYS A 269 20.48 -32.35 18.31
CA LYS A 269 21.89 -32.71 18.63
C LYS A 269 21.99 -34.05 19.34
N LYS A 270 20.94 -34.56 19.96
CA LYS A 270 20.85 -35.83 20.67
C LYS A 270 19.59 -36.56 20.29
N THR A 271 19.62 -37.89 20.31
CA THR A 271 18.41 -38.71 20.20
C THR A 271 17.63 -38.63 21.49
N GLY A 272 16.32 -38.38 21.41
CA GLY A 272 15.44 -38.26 22.55
C GLY A 272 14.09 -37.63 22.21
N THR A 273 13.24 -37.48 23.21
CA THR A 273 11.95 -36.82 23.06
C THR A 273 12.16 -35.32 23.01
N TYR A 274 11.58 -34.69 21.98
CA TYR A 274 11.53 -33.26 21.81
C TYR A 274 10.07 -32.79 21.79
N TYR A 275 9.87 -31.59 22.31
CA TYR A 275 8.57 -30.95 22.47
C TYR A 275 8.51 -29.72 21.58
N PHE A 276 7.54 -29.71 20.66
CA PHE A 276 7.28 -28.66 19.71
C PHE A 276 5.96 -28.00 20.11
N TYR A 277 5.97 -26.70 20.37
CA TYR A 277 4.75 -26.02 20.80
C TYR A 277 4.71 -24.57 20.33
N SER A 278 3.51 -24.02 20.20
CA SER A 278 3.31 -22.59 19.89
C SER A 278 2.99 -21.80 21.15
N VAL A 279 3.25 -20.49 21.06
CA VAL A 279 2.76 -19.51 22.04
C VAL A 279 2.17 -18.34 21.27
N SER A 280 0.86 -18.15 21.35
CA SER A 280 0.17 -17.18 20.51
C SER A 280 -1.09 -16.61 21.15
N TYR A 281 -1.68 -15.63 20.46
CA TYR A 281 -3.05 -15.17 20.67
C TYR A 281 -4.01 -15.63 19.56
N GLY A 282 -3.49 -16.39 18.59
CA GLY A 282 -4.20 -16.87 17.42
C GLY A 282 -4.76 -18.28 17.58
N ASP A 283 -4.97 -18.94 16.45
CA ASP A 283 -5.50 -20.30 16.32
C ASP A 283 -4.57 -21.08 15.34
N PRO A 284 -3.32 -21.42 15.77
CA PRO A 284 -2.36 -22.13 14.94
C PRO A 284 -2.55 -23.62 15.03
N LYS A 285 -2.40 -24.28 13.89
CA LYS A 285 -2.31 -25.73 13.81
C LYS A 285 -0.90 -26.15 13.41
N GLY A 286 -0.30 -27.06 14.14
CA GLY A 286 1.07 -27.52 13.95
C GLY A 286 1.16 -28.84 13.21
N TYR A 287 2.15 -28.96 12.34
CA TYR A 287 2.47 -30.14 11.56
C TYR A 287 3.96 -30.45 11.71
N LEU A 288 4.29 -31.70 12.04
CA LEU A 288 5.65 -32.22 12.10
C LEU A 288 5.87 -33.22 10.97
N TYR A 289 6.99 -33.08 10.25
CA TYR A 289 7.37 -33.95 9.15
C TYR A 289 8.77 -34.54 9.35
N ASP A 290 9.04 -35.68 8.72
CA ASP A 290 10.38 -36.27 8.63
C ASP A 290 11.28 -35.58 7.59
N GLU A 291 12.49 -36.10 7.42
CA GLU A 291 13.49 -35.58 6.46
C GLU A 291 13.02 -35.66 4.99
N ASN A 292 12.07 -36.54 4.68
CA ASN A 292 11.47 -36.71 3.35
C ASN A 292 10.15 -35.93 3.19
N LYS A 293 9.81 -35.08 4.19
CA LYS A 293 8.53 -34.36 4.29
C LYS A 293 7.30 -35.26 4.34
N ASN A 294 7.43 -36.48 4.87
CA ASN A 294 6.25 -37.29 5.25
C ASN A 294 5.71 -36.78 6.58
N LEU A 295 4.39 -36.62 6.66
CA LEU A 295 3.73 -36.17 7.88
C LEU A 295 3.91 -37.20 9.01
N LEU A 296 4.47 -36.78 10.13
CA LEU A 296 4.64 -37.57 11.34
C LEU A 296 3.55 -37.29 12.35
N MET A 297 3.18 -36.02 12.51
CA MET A 297 2.20 -35.59 13.49
C MET A 297 1.48 -34.32 13.04
N GLU A 298 0.23 -34.21 13.42
CA GLU A 298 -0.62 -33.04 13.21
C GLU A 298 -1.38 -32.78 14.50
N VAL A 299 -1.30 -31.58 15.04
CA VAL A 299 -1.99 -31.18 16.27
C VAL A 299 -2.59 -29.79 16.08
N ASP A 300 -3.84 -29.68 16.51
CA ASP A 300 -4.58 -28.43 16.56
C ASP A 300 -4.56 -27.90 18.00
N ASP A 301 -5.68 -27.84 18.66
CA ASP A 301 -5.82 -27.35 20.03
C ASP A 301 -5.16 -28.29 21.04
N ALA A 302 -4.20 -27.80 21.83
CA ALA A 302 -3.59 -28.58 22.90
C ALA A 302 -3.11 -27.69 24.04
N GLU A 303 -3.58 -27.95 25.25
CA GLU A 303 -3.19 -27.19 26.43
C GLU A 303 -1.74 -27.52 26.85
N HIS A 304 -0.95 -26.49 27.16
CA HIS A 304 0.36 -26.61 27.80
C HIS A 304 0.69 -25.43 28.71
N SER A 305 1.67 -25.62 29.61
CA SER A 305 1.94 -24.68 30.71
C SER A 305 2.56 -23.32 30.28
N LYS A 306 3.01 -23.19 29.05
CA LYS A 306 3.71 -21.99 28.55
C LYS A 306 2.77 -20.95 27.92
N THR A 307 1.49 -21.25 27.78
CA THR A 307 0.47 -20.35 27.28
C THR A 307 -0.85 -20.50 28.01
N THR A 308 -1.66 -19.45 28.02
CA THR A 308 -3.06 -19.50 28.47
C THR A 308 -4.03 -19.74 27.30
N ASN A 309 -3.52 -19.71 26.07
CA ASN A 309 -4.30 -19.92 24.87
C ASN A 309 -4.49 -21.41 24.63
N LYS A 310 -5.73 -21.90 24.82
CA LYS A 310 -6.07 -23.31 24.61
C LYS A 310 -6.07 -23.75 23.14
N LYS A 311 -5.87 -22.81 22.24
CA LYS A 311 -5.82 -23.01 20.79
C LYS A 311 -4.40 -23.17 20.25
N ASP A 312 -3.40 -23.11 21.12
CA ASP A 312 -2.02 -23.41 20.75
C ASP A 312 -1.82 -24.91 20.55
N PHE A 313 -0.89 -25.28 19.66
CA PHE A 313 -0.53 -26.68 19.51
C PHE A 313 0.60 -27.10 20.44
N TYR A 314 0.63 -28.37 20.82
CA TYR A 314 1.69 -28.99 21.60
C TYR A 314 1.92 -30.42 21.11
N MET A 315 3.12 -30.73 20.68
CA MET A 315 3.53 -32.03 20.13
C MET A 315 4.75 -32.56 20.87
N SER A 316 4.82 -33.86 21.13
CA SER A 316 6.04 -34.53 21.56
C SER A 316 6.39 -35.64 20.59
N TYR A 317 7.68 -35.72 20.21
CA TYR A 317 8.14 -36.72 19.26
C TYR A 317 9.56 -37.19 19.60
N ASN A 318 9.82 -38.50 19.43
CA ASN A 318 11.16 -39.04 19.65
C ASN A 318 12.02 -38.83 18.40
N CYS A 319 12.88 -37.84 18.45
CA CYS A 319 13.73 -37.44 17.34
C CYS A 319 15.11 -38.14 17.44
N GLU A 320 15.67 -38.47 16.27
CA GLU A 320 17.04 -39.04 16.16
C GLU A 320 18.07 -37.92 15.91
N ALA A 321 19.20 -37.98 16.59
CA ALA A 321 20.27 -37.00 16.42
C ALA A 321 20.76 -36.91 14.96
N GLY A 322 20.91 -35.68 14.46
CA GLY A 322 21.41 -35.39 13.13
C GLY A 322 20.42 -35.55 11.99
N LYS A 323 19.18 -36.07 12.24
CA LYS A 323 18.12 -36.09 11.24
C LYS A 323 17.39 -34.74 11.18
N SER A 324 16.93 -34.38 9.99
CA SER A 324 16.12 -33.18 9.80
C SER A 324 14.64 -33.45 10.07
N TYR A 325 14.01 -32.61 10.85
CA TYR A 325 12.57 -32.56 11.07
C TYR A 325 12.05 -31.21 10.61
N TYR A 326 10.86 -31.19 10.03
CA TYR A 326 10.28 -29.96 9.54
C TYR A 326 8.99 -29.64 10.27
N ILE A 327 8.86 -28.42 10.73
CA ILE A 327 7.64 -27.90 11.33
C ILE A 327 6.99 -26.97 10.33
N LYS A 328 5.67 -27.04 10.22
CA LYS A 328 4.85 -26.14 9.43
C LYS A 328 3.65 -25.73 10.26
N VAL A 329 3.16 -24.52 10.07
CA VAL A 329 1.95 -24.03 10.73
C VAL A 329 0.90 -23.64 9.72
N SER A 330 -0.37 -23.73 10.13
CA SER A 330 -1.51 -23.17 9.40
C SER A 330 -2.42 -22.43 10.39
N GLY A 331 -3.46 -21.76 9.88
CA GLY A 331 -4.33 -20.92 10.69
C GLY A 331 -3.72 -19.56 11.00
N SER A 332 -2.77 -19.49 11.93
CA SER A 332 -2.08 -18.25 12.33
C SER A 332 -0.57 -18.41 12.32
N SER A 333 0.14 -17.33 11.96
CA SER A 333 1.59 -17.22 12.18
C SER A 333 1.87 -17.03 13.65
N VAL A 334 2.88 -17.75 14.20
CA VAL A 334 3.08 -17.86 15.63
C VAL A 334 4.55 -18.07 16.00
N ASP A 335 4.89 -17.81 17.26
CA ASP A 335 6.16 -18.26 17.84
C ASP A 335 6.10 -19.77 18.09
N VAL A 336 7.06 -20.50 17.52
CA VAL A 336 7.23 -21.96 17.70
C VAL A 336 8.51 -22.23 18.45
N TYR A 337 8.42 -23.04 19.46
CA TYR A 337 9.52 -23.44 20.33
C TYR A 337 9.79 -24.94 20.21
N VAL A 338 11.08 -25.31 20.31
CA VAL A 338 11.52 -26.71 20.41
C VAL A 338 12.36 -26.88 21.67
N ARG A 339 12.00 -27.87 22.54
CA ARG A 339 12.70 -28.13 23.80
C ARG A 339 12.96 -29.63 23.94
N ASP A 340 14.03 -30.00 24.63
CA ASP A 340 14.41 -31.37 24.99
C ASP A 340 13.95 -31.78 26.40
N CYS A 341 13.20 -30.90 27.07
CA CYS A 341 12.50 -31.18 28.32
C CYS A 341 11.01 -30.84 28.16
N ASP A 342 10.16 -31.58 28.86
CA ASP A 342 8.71 -31.36 28.83
C ASP A 342 8.38 -29.98 29.44
N PRO A 343 7.84 -29.02 28.67
CA PRO A 343 7.43 -27.72 29.21
C PRO A 343 6.29 -27.82 30.22
N ASN A 344 5.59 -28.96 30.29
CA ASN A 344 4.54 -29.24 31.27
C ASN A 344 5.06 -29.96 32.53
N ALA A 345 6.31 -30.44 32.53
CA ALA A 345 6.89 -30.98 33.75
C ALA A 345 7.03 -29.83 34.75
N GLU A 346 6.53 -30.04 35.95
CA GLU A 346 6.74 -29.14 37.09
C GLU A 346 8.25 -29.09 37.40
N ASP A 347 8.77 -27.88 37.63
CA ASP A 347 10.12 -27.66 38.14
C ASP A 347 10.27 -28.18 39.56
#